data_8f8500e3aaabe5094b24b070bb2e60dd
#
_entry.id   8f8500e3aaabe5094b24b070bb2e60dd
#
_cell.length_a   1.000
_cell.length_b   1.000
_cell.length_c   1.000
_cell.angle_alpha   90.00
_cell.angle_beta   90.00
_cell.angle_gamma   90.00
#
_symmetry.space_group_name_H-M   'P 1'
#
loop_
_entity.id
_entity.type
_entity.pdbx_description
1 polymer ?
#
loop_
_entity_poly.entity_id
_entity_poly.type
_entity_poly.pdbx_seq_one_letter_code
_entity_poly.pdbx_strand_id
1 'polypeptide(L)'
;MKWKTKDDGWSPYLAGALVGLLAIASVYATTQWMGKSNYLGASTTFVRAAGLLERTVAPDRVAANEYFTKEKVRVDWQFMLVLGIFLGALISSATDRSYKLEGVPPIWENRFGPSIGKRAVGAFLGGIVAMVGARMADGCPSGHGLSGMMQLSVS
;
A
#
# COMPACT_ATOMS: atom_id res chain seq x y z
N MET A 1 -3.91 28.75 13.63
CA MET A 1 -3.22 27.47 13.58
C MET A 1 -2.63 27.31 12.18
N LYS A 2 -1.30 27.29 12.01
CA LYS A 2 -0.68 27.17 10.69
C LYS A 2 -0.69 25.68 10.30
N TRP A 3 -1.48 25.33 9.32
CA TRP A 3 -1.67 23.95 8.82
C TRP A 3 -0.53 23.47 7.92
N LYS A 4 0.35 24.36 7.47
CA LYS A 4 1.57 24.06 6.71
C LYS A 4 2.79 24.18 7.62
N THR A 5 3.71 23.23 7.50
CA THR A 5 5.06 23.33 8.08
C THR A 5 5.88 24.33 7.29
N LYS A 6 7.00 24.80 7.89
CA LYS A 6 7.89 25.81 7.28
C LYS A 6 8.47 25.38 5.91
N ASP A 7 8.32 24.09 5.57
CA ASP A 7 8.85 23.45 4.35
C ASP A 7 7.73 23.12 3.32
N ASP A 8 6.65 23.92 3.28
CA ASP A 8 5.53 23.83 2.32
C ASP A 8 4.75 22.51 2.24
N GLY A 9 5.00 21.55 3.13
CA GLY A 9 4.27 20.28 3.22
C GLY A 9 3.05 20.33 4.13
N TRP A 10 2.18 19.31 4.03
CA TRP A 10 1.06 19.12 4.94
C TRP A 10 1.56 18.77 6.35
N SER A 11 0.91 19.32 7.38
CA SER A 11 1.19 18.92 8.76
C SER A 11 0.94 17.41 8.95
N PRO A 12 1.91 16.65 9.49
CA PRO A 12 1.73 15.21 9.72
C PRO A 12 0.53 14.87 10.59
N TYR A 13 0.21 15.74 11.54
CA TYR A 13 -0.95 15.58 12.43
C TYR A 13 -2.28 15.74 11.67
N LEU A 14 -2.36 16.71 10.76
CA LEU A 14 -3.52 16.89 9.92
C LEU A 14 -3.70 15.72 8.96
N ALA A 15 -2.61 15.29 8.30
CA ALA A 15 -2.62 14.14 7.42
C ALA A 15 -3.08 12.87 8.15
N GLY A 16 -2.56 12.62 9.35
CA GLY A 16 -2.97 11.49 10.19
C GLY A 16 -4.45 11.55 10.59
N ALA A 17 -4.95 12.72 10.98
CA ALA A 17 -6.36 12.90 11.31
C ALA A 17 -7.27 12.65 10.10
N LEU A 18 -6.89 13.14 8.91
CA LEU A 18 -7.64 12.90 7.68
C LEU A 18 -7.65 11.42 7.29
N VAL A 19 -6.53 10.70 7.45
CA VAL A 19 -6.47 9.25 7.24
C VAL A 19 -7.39 8.51 8.20
N GLY A 20 -7.44 8.90 9.47
CA GLY A 20 -8.36 8.33 10.46
C GLY A 20 -9.83 8.55 10.09
N LEU A 21 -10.19 9.77 9.71
CA LEU A 21 -11.55 10.07 9.24
C LEU A 21 -11.92 9.31 7.97
N LEU A 22 -10.99 9.24 7.01
CA LEU A 22 -11.19 8.46 5.79
C LEU A 22 -11.40 6.97 6.10
N ALA A 23 -10.65 6.43 7.04
CA ALA A 23 -10.76 5.05 7.45
C ALA A 23 -12.16 4.75 8.05
N ILE A 24 -12.68 5.61 8.92
CA ILE A 24 -14.03 5.49 9.49
C ILE A 24 -15.09 5.61 8.36
N ALA A 25 -14.97 6.63 7.52
CA ALA A 25 -15.90 6.84 6.41
C ALA A 25 -15.91 5.67 5.43
N SER A 26 -14.74 5.09 5.15
CA SER A 26 -14.57 3.93 4.28
C SER A 26 -15.29 2.68 4.82
N VAL A 27 -15.10 2.36 6.11
CA VAL A 27 -15.79 1.22 6.74
C VAL A 27 -17.30 1.45 6.78
N TYR A 28 -17.72 2.66 7.12
CA TYR A 28 -19.15 3.02 7.14
C TYR A 28 -19.80 2.86 5.76
N ALA A 29 -19.18 3.45 4.73
CA ALA A 29 -19.67 3.39 3.36
C ALA A 29 -19.73 1.94 2.83
N THR A 30 -18.67 1.15 3.05
CA THR A 30 -18.65 -0.24 2.59
C THR A 30 -19.65 -1.12 3.32
N THR A 31 -19.88 -0.87 4.61
CA THR A 31 -20.91 -1.59 5.37
C THR A 31 -22.31 -1.28 4.85
N GLN A 32 -22.61 -0.01 4.54
CA GLN A 32 -23.93 0.41 4.04
C GLN A 32 -24.18 -0.07 2.59
N TRP A 33 -23.19 0.04 1.71
CA TRP A 33 -23.39 -0.25 0.28
C TRP A 33 -23.10 -1.69 -0.11
N MET A 34 -22.11 -2.33 0.55
CA MET A 34 -21.68 -3.69 0.20
C MET A 34 -22.14 -4.74 1.23
N GLY A 35 -22.76 -4.32 2.33
CA GLY A 35 -23.20 -5.22 3.40
C GLY A 35 -22.05 -5.92 4.14
N LYS A 36 -20.81 -5.49 3.94
CA LYS A 36 -19.60 -6.02 4.57
C LYS A 36 -18.65 -4.91 4.93
N SER A 37 -18.12 -4.95 6.15
CA SER A 37 -17.07 -4.03 6.56
C SER A 37 -15.76 -4.38 5.88
N ASN A 38 -15.25 -3.49 5.03
CA ASN A 38 -13.97 -3.65 4.36
C ASN A 38 -12.95 -2.71 5.01
N TYR A 39 -11.92 -3.31 5.58
CA TYR A 39 -10.84 -2.58 6.24
C TYR A 39 -9.71 -2.27 5.26
N LEU A 40 -8.86 -1.32 5.64
CA LEU A 40 -7.74 -0.88 4.83
C LEU A 40 -6.61 -1.92 4.89
N GLY A 41 -6.15 -2.38 3.74
CA GLY A 41 -5.06 -3.35 3.64
C GLY A 41 -4.45 -3.32 2.24
N ALA A 42 -3.15 -3.51 2.12
CA ALA A 42 -2.45 -3.38 0.84
C ALA A 42 -1.71 -4.65 0.40
N SER A 43 -1.24 -5.50 1.33
CA SER A 43 -0.35 -6.62 0.97
C SER A 43 -1.00 -7.67 0.08
N THR A 44 -2.27 -7.97 0.29
CA THR A 44 -3.01 -8.94 -0.53
C THR A 44 -3.19 -8.47 -1.98
N THR A 45 -3.20 -7.16 -2.22
CA THR A 45 -3.23 -6.60 -3.58
C THR A 45 -2.03 -7.05 -4.41
N PHE A 46 -0.82 -7.07 -3.83
CA PHE A 46 0.38 -7.50 -4.55
C PHE A 46 0.35 -8.98 -4.89
N VAL A 47 -0.18 -9.82 -4.00
CA VAL A 47 -0.38 -11.25 -4.27
C VAL A 47 -1.39 -11.46 -5.40
N ARG A 48 -2.51 -10.73 -5.37
CA ARG A 48 -3.52 -10.81 -6.42
C ARG A 48 -3.01 -10.27 -7.74
N ALA A 49 -2.23 -9.19 -7.72
CA ALA A 49 -1.58 -8.67 -8.93
C ALA A 49 -0.61 -9.69 -9.54
N ALA A 50 0.21 -10.35 -8.71
CA ALA A 50 1.09 -11.43 -9.15
C ALA A 50 0.27 -12.60 -9.74
N GLY A 51 -0.79 -13.02 -9.07
CA GLY A 51 -1.69 -14.07 -9.57
C GLY A 51 -2.41 -13.70 -10.88
N LEU A 52 -2.79 -12.43 -11.06
CA LEU A 52 -3.35 -11.95 -12.32
C LEU A 52 -2.32 -12.01 -13.46
N LEU A 53 -1.09 -11.60 -13.19
CA LEU A 53 0.00 -11.69 -14.17
C LEU A 53 0.34 -13.15 -14.49
N GLU A 54 0.45 -14.03 -13.49
CA GLU A 54 0.72 -15.44 -13.70
C GLU A 54 -0.41 -16.14 -14.46
N ARG A 55 -1.65 -15.73 -14.22
CA ARG A 55 -2.81 -16.26 -14.95
C ARG A 55 -2.76 -15.99 -16.46
N THR A 56 -2.10 -14.92 -16.90
CA THR A 56 -1.92 -14.64 -18.33
C THR A 56 -0.88 -15.53 -18.99
N VAL A 57 0.07 -16.06 -18.21
CA VAL A 57 1.18 -16.87 -18.73
C VAL A 57 0.96 -18.38 -18.47
N ALA A 58 0.44 -18.73 -17.30
CA ALA A 58 0.26 -20.11 -16.87
C ALA A 58 -1.02 -20.29 -16.03
N PRO A 59 -2.21 -20.27 -16.64
CA PRO A 59 -3.49 -20.34 -15.95
C PRO A 59 -3.66 -21.60 -15.10
N ASP A 60 -3.13 -22.72 -15.56
CA ASP A 60 -3.23 -24.01 -14.87
C ASP A 60 -2.48 -24.02 -13.52
N ARG A 61 -1.34 -23.33 -13.45
CA ARG A 61 -0.59 -23.18 -12.20
C ARG A 61 -1.35 -22.37 -11.15
N VAL A 62 -2.01 -21.30 -11.59
CA VAL A 62 -2.80 -20.47 -10.68
C VAL A 62 -4.01 -21.25 -10.15
N ALA A 63 -4.65 -22.06 -11.00
CA ALA A 63 -5.77 -22.91 -10.61
C ALA A 63 -5.37 -24.06 -9.67
N ALA A 64 -4.19 -24.62 -9.88
CA ALA A 64 -3.64 -25.71 -9.04
C ALA A 64 -3.05 -25.22 -7.70
N ASN A 65 -2.78 -23.94 -7.56
CA ASN A 65 -2.17 -23.40 -6.35
C ASN A 65 -3.24 -23.03 -5.31
N GLU A 66 -3.28 -23.77 -4.21
CA GLU A 66 -4.23 -23.55 -3.11
C GLU A 66 -4.17 -22.13 -2.52
N TYR A 67 -2.98 -21.52 -2.53
CA TYR A 67 -2.81 -20.17 -2.02
C TYR A 67 -3.55 -19.12 -2.87
N PHE A 68 -3.45 -19.19 -4.20
CA PHE A 68 -4.19 -18.30 -5.09
C PHE A 68 -5.71 -18.56 -5.06
N THR A 69 -6.11 -19.81 -4.85
CA THR A 69 -7.51 -20.18 -4.68
C THR A 69 -8.08 -19.58 -3.38
N LYS A 70 -7.33 -19.63 -2.28
CA LYS A 70 -7.69 -19.02 -0.99
C LYS A 70 -7.79 -17.50 -1.08
N GLU A 71 -6.79 -16.85 -1.70
CA GLU A 71 -6.72 -15.38 -1.80
C GLU A 71 -7.64 -14.80 -2.89
N LYS A 72 -8.25 -15.64 -3.72
CA LYS A 72 -9.18 -15.26 -4.79
C LYS A 72 -8.60 -14.18 -5.71
N VAL A 73 -7.84 -14.60 -6.73
CA VAL A 73 -7.20 -13.72 -7.73
C VAL A 73 -8.26 -12.91 -8.49
N ARG A 74 -8.56 -11.73 -7.99
CA ARG A 74 -9.53 -10.78 -8.56
C ARG A 74 -9.19 -9.34 -8.16
N VAL A 75 -9.67 -8.40 -8.96
CA VAL A 75 -9.67 -6.98 -8.59
C VAL A 75 -10.76 -6.75 -7.54
N ASP A 76 -10.36 -6.29 -6.37
CA ASP A 76 -11.26 -6.06 -5.25
C ASP A 76 -11.04 -4.69 -4.59
N TRP A 77 -11.70 -4.47 -3.45
CA TRP A 77 -11.59 -3.26 -2.66
C TRP A 77 -10.14 -2.86 -2.33
N GLN A 78 -9.31 -3.81 -1.92
CA GLN A 78 -7.91 -3.54 -1.57
C GLN A 78 -7.09 -3.12 -2.79
N PHE A 79 -7.39 -3.68 -3.96
CA PHE A 79 -6.74 -3.29 -5.23
C PHE A 79 -7.08 -1.84 -5.57
N MET A 80 -8.35 -1.45 -5.46
CA MET A 80 -8.81 -0.08 -5.68
C MET A 80 -8.21 0.89 -4.66
N LEU A 81 -8.02 0.46 -3.41
CA LEU A 81 -7.36 1.25 -2.37
C LEU A 81 -5.91 1.60 -2.77
N VAL A 82 -5.13 0.62 -3.24
CA VAL A 82 -3.74 0.85 -3.65
C VAL A 82 -3.65 1.80 -4.84
N LEU A 83 -4.55 1.64 -5.83
CA LEU A 83 -4.66 2.59 -6.94
C LEU A 83 -5.04 3.99 -6.45
N GLY A 84 -5.98 4.09 -5.51
CA GLY A 84 -6.39 5.35 -4.89
C GLY A 84 -5.25 6.05 -4.16
N ILE A 85 -4.43 5.31 -3.42
CA ILE A 85 -3.22 5.83 -2.75
C ILE A 85 -2.24 6.40 -3.78
N PHE A 86 -2.00 5.67 -4.88
CA PHE A 86 -1.11 6.13 -5.95
C PHE A 86 -1.60 7.43 -6.59
N LEU A 87 -2.88 7.47 -6.99
CA LEU A 87 -3.48 8.67 -7.59
C LEU A 87 -3.52 9.84 -6.59
N GLY A 88 -3.87 9.59 -5.33
CA GLY A 88 -3.87 10.59 -4.27
C GLY A 88 -2.49 11.19 -4.02
N ALA A 89 -1.45 10.36 -4.01
CA ALA A 89 -0.07 10.80 -3.89
C ALA A 89 0.36 11.68 -5.08
N LEU A 90 -0.01 11.30 -6.32
CA LEU A 90 0.24 12.11 -7.51
C LEU A 90 -0.45 13.48 -7.43
N ILE A 91 -1.72 13.51 -7.08
CA ILE A 91 -2.50 14.76 -6.93
C ILE A 91 -1.88 15.63 -5.84
N SER A 92 -1.55 15.05 -4.69
CA SER A 92 -0.93 15.79 -3.59
C SER A 92 0.41 16.39 -3.98
N SER A 93 1.29 15.61 -4.61
CA SER A 93 2.61 16.09 -5.05
C SER A 93 2.51 17.14 -6.15
N ALA A 94 1.53 17.04 -7.05
CA ALA A 94 1.28 18.05 -8.07
C ALA A 94 0.75 19.35 -7.46
N THR A 95 -0.12 19.26 -6.46
CA THR A 95 -0.71 20.42 -5.78
C THR A 95 0.34 21.20 -4.97
N ASP A 96 1.22 20.47 -4.28
CA ASP A 96 2.29 21.08 -3.48
C ASP A 96 3.54 21.41 -4.31
N ARG A 97 3.52 21.14 -5.60
CA ARG A 97 4.68 21.31 -6.52
C ARG A 97 5.95 20.59 -6.04
N SER A 98 5.78 19.53 -5.27
CA SER A 98 6.86 18.71 -4.73
C SER A 98 7.23 17.53 -5.63
N TYR A 99 6.54 17.39 -6.77
CA TYR A 99 6.79 16.31 -7.71
C TYR A 99 8.18 16.39 -8.30
N LYS A 100 9.00 15.39 -8.03
CA LYS A 100 10.35 15.24 -8.58
C LYS A 100 10.54 13.81 -9.09
N LEU A 101 11.01 13.67 -10.31
CA LEU A 101 11.43 12.38 -10.85
C LEU A 101 12.89 12.13 -10.45
N GLU A 102 13.08 11.53 -9.31
CA GLU A 102 14.40 11.17 -8.79
C GLU A 102 14.58 9.65 -8.85
N GLY A 103 15.52 9.18 -9.66
CA GLY A 103 15.86 7.74 -9.73
C GLY A 103 16.53 7.22 -8.45
N VAL A 104 17.28 8.10 -7.78
CA VAL A 104 17.98 7.78 -6.52
C VAL A 104 17.70 8.91 -5.51
N PRO A 105 16.99 8.62 -4.38
CA PRO A 105 16.80 9.62 -3.34
C PRO A 105 18.10 10.03 -2.67
N PRO A 106 18.24 11.29 -2.21
CA PRO A 106 19.47 11.80 -1.58
C PRO A 106 19.97 10.97 -0.39
N ILE A 107 19.05 10.42 0.40
CA ILE A 107 19.40 9.57 1.56
C ILE A 107 20.11 8.28 1.11
N TRP A 108 19.68 7.71 0.00
CA TRP A 108 20.32 6.51 -0.57
C TRP A 108 21.66 6.87 -1.20
N GLU A 109 21.70 7.96 -1.97
CA GLU A 109 22.90 8.42 -2.66
C GLU A 109 24.05 8.68 -1.69
N ASN A 110 23.78 9.32 -0.56
CA ASN A 110 24.77 9.60 0.48
C ASN A 110 25.36 8.35 1.13
N ARG A 111 24.65 7.21 1.12
CA ARG A 111 25.13 5.96 1.75
C ARG A 111 25.67 4.95 0.77
N PHE A 112 25.07 4.82 -0.40
CA PHE A 112 25.33 3.73 -1.35
C PHE A 112 25.76 4.23 -2.73
N GLY A 113 25.83 5.54 -2.92
CA GLY A 113 26.19 6.19 -4.17
C GLY A 113 25.03 6.37 -5.17
N PRO A 114 25.27 7.05 -6.29
CA PRO A 114 24.23 7.47 -7.24
C PRO A 114 23.76 6.38 -8.21
N SER A 115 24.18 5.13 -8.02
CA SER A 115 23.88 4.04 -8.96
C SER A 115 22.42 3.60 -8.89
N ILE A 116 21.64 3.84 -9.95
CA ILE A 116 20.25 3.41 -10.11
C ILE A 116 20.14 1.87 -10.05
N GLY A 117 21.09 1.16 -10.68
CA GLY A 117 21.09 -0.31 -10.70
C GLY A 117 21.24 -0.92 -9.30
N LYS A 118 22.19 -0.42 -8.50
CA LYS A 118 22.36 -0.88 -7.10
C LYS A 118 21.09 -0.62 -6.28
N ARG A 119 20.46 0.56 -6.48
CA ARG A 119 19.21 0.88 -5.80
C ARG A 119 18.06 -0.02 -6.24
N ALA A 120 17.93 -0.30 -7.54
CA ALA A 120 16.86 -1.18 -8.05
C ALA A 120 16.98 -2.60 -7.48
N VAL A 121 18.20 -3.16 -7.48
CA VAL A 121 18.46 -4.48 -6.88
C VAL A 121 18.18 -4.47 -5.38
N GLY A 122 18.66 -3.46 -4.65
CA GLY A 122 18.41 -3.35 -3.22
C GLY A 122 16.93 -3.19 -2.89
N ALA A 123 16.18 -2.40 -3.65
CA ALA A 123 14.74 -2.22 -3.49
C ALA A 123 13.97 -3.52 -3.80
N PHE A 124 14.38 -4.25 -4.84
CA PHE A 124 13.76 -5.53 -5.21
C PHE A 124 13.96 -6.59 -4.13
N LEU A 125 15.20 -6.78 -3.68
CA LEU A 125 15.51 -7.75 -2.62
C LEU A 125 14.83 -7.38 -1.29
N GLY A 126 14.85 -6.10 -0.92
CA GLY A 126 14.14 -5.58 0.26
C GLY A 126 12.63 -5.80 0.16
N GLY A 127 12.05 -5.63 -1.03
CA GLY A 127 10.64 -5.92 -1.30
C GLY A 127 10.29 -7.39 -1.12
N ILE A 128 11.14 -8.31 -1.60
CA ILE A 128 10.96 -9.75 -1.39
C ILE A 128 10.94 -10.07 0.11
N VAL A 129 11.94 -9.63 0.86
CA VAL A 129 12.03 -9.88 2.30
C VAL A 129 10.82 -9.30 3.04
N ALA A 130 10.41 -8.08 2.71
CA ALA A 130 9.25 -7.42 3.31
C ALA A 130 7.95 -8.20 3.02
N MET A 131 7.76 -8.69 1.80
CA MET A 131 6.56 -9.47 1.45
C MET A 131 6.54 -10.85 2.09
N VAL A 132 7.68 -11.53 2.18
CA VAL A 132 7.79 -12.79 2.92
C VAL A 132 7.43 -12.57 4.39
N GLY A 133 8.02 -11.55 5.03
CA GLY A 133 7.70 -11.20 6.42
C GLY A 133 6.22 -10.89 6.63
N ALA A 134 5.61 -10.10 5.74
CA ALA A 134 4.19 -9.76 5.80
C ALA A 134 3.28 -11.00 5.65
N ARG A 135 3.69 -12.00 4.86
CA ARG A 135 2.92 -13.24 4.71
C ARG A 135 3.11 -14.20 5.89
N MET A 136 4.30 -14.25 6.47
CA MET A 136 4.54 -15.03 7.70
C MET A 136 3.80 -14.46 8.91
N ALA A 137 3.66 -13.15 8.97
CA ALA A 137 2.90 -12.46 10.02
C ALA A 137 1.37 -12.42 9.77
N ASP A 138 0.88 -13.05 8.70
CA ASP A 138 -0.51 -13.00 8.23
C ASP A 138 -1.07 -11.58 8.01
N GLY A 139 -0.20 -10.62 7.80
CA GLY A 139 -0.60 -9.24 7.50
C GLY A 139 0.58 -8.27 7.37
N CYS A 140 0.27 -7.07 6.96
CA CYS A 140 1.24 -5.98 6.81
C CYS A 140 0.94 -4.86 7.83
N PRO A 141 1.83 -3.87 7.97
CA PRO A 141 1.59 -2.74 8.88
C PRO A 141 0.26 -2.00 8.64
N SER A 142 -0.25 -1.96 7.40
CA SER A 142 -1.57 -1.39 7.12
C SER A 142 -2.72 -2.29 7.61
N GLY A 143 -2.56 -3.60 7.57
CA GLY A 143 -3.53 -4.56 8.10
C GLY A 143 -3.55 -4.59 9.63
N HIS A 144 -2.41 -4.89 10.24
CA HIS A 144 -2.30 -5.00 11.71
C HIS A 144 -2.32 -3.62 12.41
N GLY A 145 -1.54 -2.66 11.91
CA GLY A 145 -1.46 -1.34 12.51
C GLY A 145 -2.74 -0.54 12.29
N LEU A 146 -3.01 -0.15 11.05
CA LEU A 146 -4.14 0.75 10.77
C LEU A 146 -5.49 0.04 10.97
N SER A 147 -5.71 -1.08 10.30
CA SER A 147 -7.00 -1.79 10.37
C SER A 147 -7.20 -2.53 11.69
N GLY A 148 -6.14 -3.09 12.27
CA GLY A 148 -6.18 -3.69 13.59
C GLY A 148 -6.57 -2.68 14.67
N MET A 149 -5.97 -1.49 14.65
CA MET A 149 -6.33 -0.40 15.57
C MET A 149 -7.77 0.07 15.39
N MET A 150 -8.27 0.14 14.14
CA MET A 150 -9.68 0.48 13.87
C MET A 150 -10.65 -0.54 14.48
N GLN A 151 -10.25 -1.80 14.56
CA GLN A 151 -11.04 -2.89 15.12
C GLN A 151 -10.78 -3.09 16.62
N LEU A 152 -9.91 -2.29 17.23
CA LEU A 152 -9.45 -2.48 18.61
C LEU A 152 -8.91 -3.90 18.85
N SER A 153 -8.36 -4.53 17.82
CA SER A 153 -7.82 -5.88 17.94
C SER A 153 -6.41 -5.83 18.55
N VAL A 154 -6.13 -6.77 19.43
CA VAL A 154 -4.78 -7.04 19.92
C VAL A 154 -4.15 -8.05 18.96
N SER A 155 -3.20 -7.60 18.15
CA SER A 155 -2.53 -8.44 17.16
C SER A 155 -1.02 -8.37 17.32
#